data_d30d279bf3d890e4efb1e410f6dc7484
#
_entry.id   d30d279bf3d890e4efb1e410f6dc7484
#
_cell.length_a   1.000
_cell.length_b   1.000
_cell.length_c   1.000
_cell.angle_alpha   90.00
_cell.angle_beta   90.00
_cell.angle_gamma   90.00
#
_symmetry.space_group_name_H-M   'P 1'
#
loop_
_entity.id
_entity.type
_entity.pdbx_description
1 polymer ?
#
loop_
_entity_poly.entity_id
_entity_poly.type
_entity_poly.pdbx_seq_one_letter_code
_entity_poly.pdbx_strand_id
1 'polypeptide(L)'
;YMGWDKHGTFYVASELKALEGVCAKIELFPPGHYWKSGDKAPTQWYKRDWVDYDAVKNNETSIQAIKEALEAAVHRQLMSDVPYGVLLSGGLDSSVTSAIAKKYAKKRIESGDEKEAWWPQLHSFSVGLDGSPDLAAAQKVADHIGTVHHEIKFTIQEGLDAIKDVVYNLETYDTTTIRASTPMYLMARVIKSMGIKMVLSGEGADELFGGYLYFHKAPNAKEFHQETVRKLDKLHMYDCLRANTVSYTHLRAHETEADLVCRL
;
A
#
# COMPACT_ATOMS: atom_id res chain seq x y z
N TYR A 1 -8.16 -2.15 15.06
CA TYR A 1 -7.92 -2.11 16.50
C TYR A 1 -9.02 -2.83 17.25
N MET A 2 -8.70 -3.30 18.43
CA MET A 2 -9.62 -3.91 19.38
C MET A 2 -9.35 -3.35 20.77
N GLY A 3 -10.40 -3.22 21.61
CA GLY A 3 -10.23 -2.65 22.92
C GLY A 3 -11.29 -3.09 23.93
N TRP A 4 -11.02 -2.84 25.19
CA TRP A 4 -11.90 -3.16 26.32
C TRP A 4 -12.05 -1.95 27.21
N ASP A 5 -13.27 -1.64 27.59
CA ASP A 5 -13.53 -0.62 28.59
C ASP A 5 -13.21 -1.14 30.01
N LYS A 6 -13.37 -0.29 31.01
CA LYS A 6 -13.16 -0.62 32.43
C LYS A 6 -14.12 -1.68 32.98
N HIS A 7 -15.19 -1.98 32.27
CA HIS A 7 -16.17 -2.99 32.63
C HIS A 7 -15.99 -4.31 31.87
N GLY A 8 -14.99 -4.38 30.98
CA GLY A 8 -14.70 -5.55 30.17
C GLY A 8 -15.52 -5.64 28.87
N THR A 9 -16.27 -4.59 28.51
CA THR A 9 -16.98 -4.55 27.23
C THR A 9 -15.98 -4.45 26.09
N PHE A 10 -16.17 -5.29 25.06
CA PHE A 10 -15.30 -5.39 23.92
C PHE A 10 -15.73 -4.46 22.78
N TYR A 11 -14.78 -3.74 22.22
CA TYR A 11 -14.96 -2.82 21.11
C TYR A 11 -13.98 -3.13 19.98
N VAL A 12 -14.41 -2.88 18.75
CA VAL A 12 -13.58 -3.01 17.53
C VAL A 12 -13.76 -1.75 16.68
N ALA A 13 -12.67 -1.21 16.15
CA ALA A 13 -12.70 -0.07 15.25
C ALA A 13 -11.54 -0.14 14.25
N SER A 14 -11.75 0.44 13.07
CA SER A 14 -10.70 0.61 12.06
C SER A 14 -9.70 1.71 12.44
N GLU A 15 -10.12 2.67 13.26
CA GLU A 15 -9.32 3.81 13.69
C GLU A 15 -9.13 3.80 15.21
N LEU A 16 -7.90 4.10 15.64
CA LEU A 16 -7.53 4.14 17.06
C LEU A 16 -8.32 5.20 17.84
N LYS A 17 -8.48 6.39 17.26
CA LYS A 17 -9.21 7.51 17.87
C LYS A 17 -10.65 7.19 18.22
N ALA A 18 -11.27 6.23 17.55
CA ALA A 18 -12.62 5.78 17.88
C ALA A 18 -12.70 4.99 19.20
N LEU A 19 -11.58 4.42 19.64
CA LEU A 19 -11.48 3.67 20.90
C LEU A 19 -10.86 4.49 22.03
N GLU A 20 -10.14 5.55 21.66
CA GLU A 20 -9.53 6.45 22.64
C GLU A 20 -10.60 7.15 23.49
N GLY A 21 -10.39 7.19 24.79
CA GLY A 21 -11.36 7.73 25.74
C GLY A 21 -12.54 6.80 26.10
N VAL A 22 -12.76 5.73 25.36
CA VAL A 22 -13.78 4.71 25.63
C VAL A 22 -13.14 3.46 26.26
N CYS A 23 -12.04 2.99 25.68
CA CYS A 23 -11.37 1.78 26.10
C CYS A 23 -10.25 2.07 27.11
N ALA A 24 -10.16 1.24 28.14
CA ALA A 24 -9.06 1.24 29.10
C ALA A 24 -7.82 0.50 28.59
N LYS A 25 -8.02 -0.43 27.64
CA LYS A 25 -6.97 -1.20 26.99
C LYS A 25 -7.28 -1.25 25.50
N ILE A 26 -6.29 -0.97 24.65
CA ILE A 26 -6.40 -1.03 23.21
C ILE A 26 -5.24 -1.86 22.66
N GLU A 27 -5.53 -2.74 21.71
CA GLU A 27 -4.55 -3.59 21.04
C GLU A 27 -4.78 -3.56 19.53
N LEU A 28 -3.74 -3.88 18.75
CA LEU A 28 -3.88 -4.13 17.32
C LEU A 28 -4.58 -5.47 17.11
N PHE A 29 -5.53 -5.51 16.19
CA PHE A 29 -6.10 -6.77 15.75
C PHE A 29 -5.08 -7.50 14.88
N PRO A 30 -4.71 -8.76 15.19
CA PRO A 30 -3.63 -9.44 14.50
C PRO A 30 -4.02 -9.78 13.05
N PRO A 31 -3.16 -9.49 12.05
CA PRO A 31 -3.38 -9.87 10.67
C PRO A 31 -3.56 -11.38 10.49
N GLY A 32 -4.37 -11.78 9.53
CA GLY A 32 -4.61 -13.21 9.25
C GLY A 32 -5.40 -13.94 10.33
N HIS A 33 -6.12 -13.21 11.18
CA HIS A 33 -6.96 -13.78 12.23
C HIS A 33 -8.42 -13.35 12.04
N TYR A 34 -9.29 -14.11 12.65
CA TYR A 34 -10.69 -13.75 12.87
C TYR A 34 -11.05 -13.90 14.36
N TRP A 35 -12.08 -13.22 14.77
CA TRP A 35 -12.65 -13.37 16.10
C TRP A 35 -14.15 -13.60 16.01
N LYS A 36 -14.62 -14.66 16.61
CA LYS A 36 -16.03 -15.00 16.67
C LYS A 36 -16.56 -14.66 18.07
N SER A 37 -17.79 -14.17 18.14
CA SER A 37 -18.46 -13.91 19.42
C SER A 37 -18.46 -15.15 20.32
N GLY A 38 -17.98 -15.00 21.55
CA GLY A 38 -17.80 -16.07 22.52
C GLY A 38 -16.41 -16.68 22.57
N ASP A 39 -15.54 -16.40 21.63
CA ASP A 39 -14.15 -16.85 21.66
C ASP A 39 -13.35 -16.01 22.69
N LYS A 40 -12.34 -16.65 23.30
CA LYS A 40 -11.47 -15.97 24.28
C LYS A 40 -10.37 -15.14 23.63
N ALA A 41 -10.02 -15.44 22.39
CA ALA A 41 -8.94 -14.78 21.64
C ALA A 41 -9.15 -14.94 20.14
N PRO A 42 -8.52 -14.07 19.31
CA PRO A 42 -8.51 -14.23 17.86
C PRO A 42 -7.91 -15.55 17.43
N THR A 43 -8.47 -16.18 16.41
CA THR A 43 -7.99 -17.44 15.83
C THR A 43 -7.29 -17.18 14.50
N GLN A 44 -6.07 -17.67 14.34
CA GLN A 44 -5.35 -17.56 13.07
C GLN A 44 -5.96 -18.50 12.03
N TRP A 45 -6.36 -17.94 10.87
CA TRP A 45 -6.90 -18.71 9.75
C TRP A 45 -5.99 -18.69 8.52
N TYR A 46 -5.13 -17.66 8.39
CA TYR A 46 -4.23 -17.50 7.26
C TYR A 46 -2.77 -17.65 7.72
N LYS A 47 -2.07 -18.60 7.11
CA LYS A 47 -0.63 -18.80 7.27
C LYS A 47 0.01 -18.82 5.89
N ARG A 48 1.17 -18.19 5.79
CA ARG A 48 1.97 -18.21 4.57
C ARG A 48 2.87 -19.44 4.61
N ASP A 49 2.75 -20.32 3.65
CA ASP A 49 3.50 -21.57 3.51
C ASP A 49 4.97 -21.34 3.13
N TRP A 50 5.30 -20.20 2.56
CA TRP A 50 6.65 -19.81 2.17
C TRP A 50 7.48 -19.13 3.29
N VAL A 51 6.97 -19.01 4.51
CA VAL A 51 7.69 -18.40 5.66
C VAL A 51 8.91 -19.21 6.06
N ASP A 52 8.84 -20.55 5.97
CA ASP A 52 9.96 -21.41 6.24
C ASP A 52 10.94 -21.43 5.06
N TYR A 53 12.15 -20.91 5.29
CA TYR A 53 13.21 -20.89 4.28
C TYR A 53 13.57 -22.28 3.78
N ASP A 54 13.65 -23.28 4.66
CA ASP A 54 14.06 -24.62 4.29
C ASP A 54 13.03 -25.32 3.39
N ALA A 55 11.77 -24.94 3.49
CA ALA A 55 10.70 -25.42 2.61
C ALA A 55 10.77 -24.83 1.20
N VAL A 56 11.36 -23.64 1.01
CA VAL A 56 11.30 -22.89 -0.26
C VAL A 56 12.67 -22.68 -0.92
N LYS A 57 13.78 -22.91 -0.23
CA LYS A 57 15.14 -22.60 -0.71
C LYS A 57 15.53 -23.27 -2.04
N ASN A 58 14.87 -24.37 -2.38
CA ASN A 58 15.12 -25.12 -3.62
C ASN A 58 14.03 -24.91 -4.69
N ASN A 59 13.08 -24.00 -4.44
CA ASN A 59 12.06 -23.71 -5.44
C ASN A 59 12.68 -23.06 -6.67
N GLU A 60 12.32 -23.56 -7.84
CA GLU A 60 12.73 -22.95 -9.09
C GLU A 60 11.95 -21.64 -9.32
N THR A 61 12.66 -20.63 -9.81
CA THR A 61 12.06 -19.35 -10.18
C THR A 61 11.56 -19.39 -11.61
N SER A 62 10.29 -19.07 -11.81
CA SER A 62 9.69 -18.93 -13.14
C SER A 62 9.14 -17.51 -13.30
N ILE A 63 9.73 -16.77 -14.25
CA ILE A 63 9.25 -15.42 -14.63
C ILE A 63 7.80 -15.49 -15.11
N GLN A 64 7.45 -16.54 -15.85
CA GLN A 64 6.09 -16.73 -16.32
C GLN A 64 5.10 -16.96 -15.18
N ALA A 65 5.46 -17.77 -14.18
CA ALA A 65 4.63 -18.00 -13.00
C ALA A 65 4.43 -16.72 -12.18
N ILE A 66 5.48 -15.90 -12.03
CA ILE A 66 5.38 -14.59 -11.35
C ILE A 66 4.40 -13.67 -12.10
N LYS A 67 4.53 -13.60 -13.44
CA LYS A 67 3.63 -12.81 -14.28
C LYS A 67 2.17 -13.24 -14.10
N GLU A 68 1.91 -14.53 -14.20
CA GLU A 68 0.56 -15.10 -14.08
C GLU A 68 -0.02 -14.87 -12.68
N ALA A 69 0.78 -15.05 -11.64
CA ALA A 69 0.36 -14.79 -10.26
C ALA A 69 0.04 -13.32 -10.02
N LEU A 70 0.86 -12.40 -10.55
CA LEU A 70 0.62 -10.97 -10.43
C LEU A 70 -0.61 -10.53 -11.22
N GLU A 71 -0.78 -11.01 -12.46
CA GLU A 71 -1.99 -10.75 -13.24
C GLU A 71 -3.24 -11.25 -12.51
N ALA A 72 -3.21 -12.46 -11.97
CA ALA A 72 -4.31 -13.01 -11.21
C ALA A 72 -4.60 -12.24 -9.91
N ALA A 73 -3.55 -11.76 -9.23
CA ALA A 73 -3.69 -10.95 -8.01
C ALA A 73 -4.37 -9.61 -8.30
N VAL A 74 -3.92 -8.88 -9.32
CA VAL A 74 -4.54 -7.62 -9.72
C VAL A 74 -5.97 -7.86 -10.20
N HIS A 75 -6.19 -8.84 -11.07
CA HIS A 75 -7.51 -9.15 -11.62
C HIS A 75 -8.54 -9.41 -10.51
N ARG A 76 -8.20 -10.21 -9.50
CA ARG A 76 -9.09 -10.46 -8.36
C ARG A 76 -9.46 -9.20 -7.57
N GLN A 77 -8.58 -8.19 -7.55
CA GLN A 77 -8.82 -6.94 -6.83
C GLN A 77 -9.68 -5.94 -7.61
N LEU A 78 -9.96 -6.20 -8.88
CA LEU A 78 -10.85 -5.36 -9.69
C LEU A 78 -12.34 -5.65 -9.45
N MET A 79 -12.68 -6.62 -8.61
CA MET A 79 -14.05 -6.90 -8.20
C MET A 79 -14.59 -5.71 -7.40
N SER A 80 -15.41 -4.88 -8.05
CA SER A 80 -15.93 -3.63 -7.48
C SER A 80 -17.25 -3.24 -8.12
N ASP A 81 -18.21 -2.86 -7.29
CA ASP A 81 -19.49 -2.28 -7.68
C ASP A 81 -19.44 -0.74 -7.76
N VAL A 82 -18.29 -0.14 -7.58
CA VAL A 82 -18.04 1.31 -7.61
C VAL A 82 -16.93 1.67 -8.58
N PRO A 83 -16.89 2.91 -9.10
CA PRO A 83 -15.78 3.38 -9.90
C PRO A 83 -14.46 3.27 -9.16
N TYR A 84 -13.44 2.77 -9.86
CA TYR A 84 -12.09 2.65 -9.33
C TYR A 84 -11.05 3.28 -10.26
N GLY A 85 -9.88 3.57 -9.70
CA GLY A 85 -8.74 4.09 -10.41
C GLY A 85 -7.44 3.41 -10.02
N VAL A 86 -6.34 3.91 -10.53
CA VAL A 86 -4.99 3.45 -10.20
C VAL A 86 -4.10 4.61 -9.78
N LEU A 87 -3.23 4.39 -8.81
CA LEU A 87 -2.16 5.34 -8.47
C LEU A 87 -0.96 5.05 -9.39
N LEU A 88 -0.49 6.08 -10.08
CA LEU A 88 0.53 5.95 -11.10
C LEU A 88 1.65 6.97 -10.87
N SER A 89 2.79 6.51 -10.38
CA SER A 89 4.00 7.33 -10.18
C SER A 89 4.95 7.33 -11.37
N GLY A 90 4.75 6.42 -12.32
CA GLY A 90 5.68 6.18 -13.42
C GLY A 90 6.83 5.24 -13.07
N GLY A 91 6.93 4.78 -11.81
CA GLY A 91 7.82 3.70 -11.38
C GLY A 91 7.35 2.33 -11.87
N LEU A 92 8.22 1.30 -11.75
CA LEU A 92 7.95 -0.05 -12.25
C LEU A 92 6.65 -0.63 -11.68
N ASP A 93 6.51 -0.63 -10.36
CA ASP A 93 5.43 -1.33 -9.66
C ASP A 93 4.05 -0.73 -9.99
N SER A 94 3.95 0.60 -9.90
CA SER A 94 2.72 1.30 -10.25
C SER A 94 2.37 1.15 -11.73
N SER A 95 3.36 1.14 -12.62
CA SER A 95 3.17 1.00 -14.07
C SER A 95 2.67 -0.40 -14.44
N VAL A 96 3.28 -1.45 -13.87
CA VAL A 96 2.86 -2.84 -14.11
C VAL A 96 1.45 -3.08 -13.57
N THR A 97 1.18 -2.67 -12.33
CA THR A 97 -0.16 -2.79 -11.73
C THR A 97 -1.22 -2.06 -12.56
N SER A 98 -0.93 -0.84 -13.01
CA SER A 98 -1.85 -0.05 -13.84
C SER A 98 -2.08 -0.67 -15.22
N ALA A 99 -1.04 -1.24 -15.85
CA ALA A 99 -1.16 -1.90 -17.14
C ALA A 99 -2.03 -3.17 -17.04
N ILE A 100 -1.85 -3.96 -16.00
CA ILE A 100 -2.71 -5.14 -15.74
C ILE A 100 -4.14 -4.70 -15.46
N ALA A 101 -4.35 -3.71 -14.61
CA ALA A 101 -5.69 -3.18 -14.33
C ALA A 101 -6.38 -2.70 -15.62
N LYS A 102 -5.67 -2.00 -16.50
CA LYS A 102 -6.20 -1.55 -17.79
C LYS A 102 -6.62 -2.69 -18.70
N LYS A 103 -5.87 -3.81 -18.71
CA LYS A 103 -6.19 -5.00 -19.51
C LYS A 103 -7.59 -5.54 -19.18
N TYR A 104 -7.99 -5.47 -17.91
CA TYR A 104 -9.25 -6.02 -17.42
C TYR A 104 -10.35 -4.98 -17.15
N ALA A 105 -10.06 -3.69 -17.20
CA ALA A 105 -10.98 -2.61 -16.76
C ALA A 105 -12.29 -2.52 -17.57
N LYS A 106 -12.37 -3.12 -18.76
CA LYS A 106 -13.56 -3.05 -19.62
C LYS A 106 -14.66 -4.06 -19.25
N LYS A 107 -14.37 -5.02 -18.40
CA LYS A 107 -15.29 -6.11 -18.10
C LYS A 107 -15.53 -6.25 -16.61
N ARG A 108 -16.71 -6.80 -16.26
CA ARG A 108 -17.11 -7.05 -14.87
C ARG A 108 -16.68 -8.45 -14.45
N ILE A 109 -15.89 -8.53 -13.40
CA ILE A 109 -15.40 -9.81 -12.85
C ILE A 109 -16.54 -10.64 -12.28
N GLU A 110 -17.52 -10.01 -11.61
CA GLU A 110 -18.67 -10.69 -11.00
C GLU A 110 -19.57 -11.40 -12.03
N SER A 111 -19.47 -10.98 -13.29
CA SER A 111 -20.23 -11.58 -14.39
C SER A 111 -19.39 -12.55 -15.24
N GLY A 112 -18.26 -13.03 -14.71
CA GLY A 112 -17.35 -13.91 -15.46
C GLY A 112 -16.76 -13.26 -16.70
N ASP A 113 -16.53 -11.95 -16.65
CA ASP A 113 -16.05 -11.13 -17.75
C ASP A 113 -16.98 -11.08 -18.99
N GLU A 114 -18.26 -11.47 -18.84
CA GLU A 114 -19.23 -11.46 -19.94
C GLU A 114 -19.87 -10.10 -20.16
N LYS A 115 -19.98 -9.27 -19.12
CA LYS A 115 -20.60 -7.94 -19.17
C LYS A 115 -19.59 -6.83 -19.14
N GLU A 116 -19.90 -5.73 -19.82
CA GLU A 116 -19.09 -4.51 -19.74
C GLU A 116 -19.14 -3.88 -18.35
N ALA A 117 -18.02 -3.29 -17.93
CA ALA A 117 -17.97 -2.55 -16.69
C ALA A 117 -18.83 -1.29 -16.75
N TRP A 118 -19.40 -0.89 -15.63
CA TRP A 118 -20.14 0.38 -15.49
C TRP A 118 -19.25 1.60 -15.74
N TRP A 119 -17.94 1.43 -15.57
CA TRP A 119 -16.93 2.46 -15.69
C TRP A 119 -15.82 1.96 -16.62
N PRO A 120 -16.03 2.02 -17.94
CA PRO A 120 -15.13 1.37 -18.90
C PRO A 120 -13.78 2.12 -19.08
N GLN A 121 -13.69 3.36 -18.58
CA GLN A 121 -12.45 4.14 -18.63
C GLN A 121 -11.72 4.05 -17.30
N LEU A 122 -10.49 3.54 -17.35
CA LEU A 122 -9.62 3.52 -16.18
C LEU A 122 -8.99 4.89 -15.98
N HIS A 123 -9.20 5.47 -14.79
CA HIS A 123 -8.58 6.70 -14.36
C HIS A 123 -7.27 6.40 -13.64
N SER A 124 -6.21 7.16 -13.93
CA SER A 124 -4.94 7.11 -13.22
C SER A 124 -4.63 8.44 -12.57
N PHE A 125 -3.95 8.40 -11.43
CA PHE A 125 -3.67 9.57 -10.61
C PHE A 125 -2.20 9.63 -10.25
N SER A 126 -1.61 10.82 -10.42
CA SER A 126 -0.29 11.16 -9.90
C SER A 126 -0.35 12.46 -9.10
N VAL A 127 0.57 12.62 -8.16
CA VAL A 127 0.65 13.82 -7.33
C VAL A 127 2.11 14.25 -7.18
N GLY A 128 2.36 15.54 -7.22
CA GLY A 128 3.71 16.08 -7.05
C GLY A 128 3.74 17.60 -7.02
N LEU A 129 4.91 18.13 -6.73
CA LEU A 129 5.19 19.55 -6.89
C LEU A 129 5.31 19.89 -8.38
N ASP A 130 5.09 21.14 -8.71
CA ASP A 130 5.27 21.58 -10.10
C ASP A 130 6.70 21.33 -10.59
N GLY A 131 6.81 20.77 -11.79
CA GLY A 131 8.11 20.36 -12.36
C GLY A 131 8.69 19.04 -11.83
N SER A 132 7.95 18.28 -11.03
CA SER A 132 8.39 16.95 -10.57
C SER A 132 8.63 16.01 -11.75
N PRO A 133 9.79 15.32 -11.82
CA PRO A 133 10.08 14.35 -12.87
C PRO A 133 9.11 13.15 -12.85
N ASP A 134 8.58 12.80 -11.69
CA ASP A 134 7.64 11.69 -11.53
C ASP A 134 6.31 11.97 -12.23
N LEU A 135 5.84 13.22 -12.21
CA LEU A 135 4.63 13.61 -12.95
C LEU A 135 4.81 13.39 -14.46
N ALA A 136 5.97 13.77 -14.98
CA ALA A 136 6.29 13.56 -16.40
C ALA A 136 6.43 12.06 -16.75
N ALA A 137 6.99 11.25 -15.84
CA ALA A 137 7.09 9.82 -16.01
C ALA A 137 5.71 9.15 -15.96
N ALA A 138 4.87 9.54 -15.01
CA ALA A 138 3.49 9.04 -14.89
C ALA A 138 2.67 9.37 -16.15
N GLN A 139 2.77 10.58 -16.69
CA GLN A 139 2.09 10.95 -17.93
C GLN A 139 2.49 10.06 -19.10
N LYS A 140 3.79 9.81 -19.29
CA LYS A 140 4.28 8.91 -20.37
C LYS A 140 3.70 7.50 -20.25
N VAL A 141 3.63 6.96 -19.05
CA VAL A 141 3.03 5.63 -18.82
C VAL A 141 1.53 5.69 -19.07
N ALA A 142 0.85 6.70 -18.58
CA ALA A 142 -0.59 6.89 -18.79
C ALA A 142 -0.97 6.96 -20.28
N ASP A 143 -0.19 7.68 -21.06
CA ASP A 143 -0.36 7.77 -22.51
C ASP A 143 -0.16 6.42 -23.20
N HIS A 144 0.86 5.66 -22.76
CA HIS A 144 1.16 4.34 -23.30
C HIS A 144 0.06 3.32 -23.03
N ILE A 145 -0.45 3.26 -21.79
CA ILE A 145 -1.48 2.30 -21.39
C ILE A 145 -2.91 2.78 -21.71
N GLY A 146 -3.07 4.05 -22.05
CA GLY A 146 -4.36 4.64 -22.46
C GLY A 146 -5.32 4.83 -21.30
N THR A 147 -4.87 5.36 -20.15
CA THR A 147 -5.72 5.76 -19.03
C THR A 147 -6.14 7.22 -19.18
N VAL A 148 -7.22 7.60 -18.49
CA VAL A 148 -7.56 9.01 -18.27
C VAL A 148 -6.72 9.51 -17.10
N HIS A 149 -5.63 10.20 -17.41
CA HIS A 149 -4.65 10.62 -16.40
C HIS A 149 -5.03 11.94 -15.74
N HIS A 150 -4.86 11.99 -14.42
CA HIS A 150 -5.07 13.17 -13.60
C HIS A 150 -3.78 13.50 -12.86
N GLU A 151 -3.12 14.56 -13.30
CA GLU A 151 -1.95 15.11 -12.63
C GLU A 151 -2.41 16.10 -11.55
N ILE A 152 -2.15 15.79 -10.29
CA ILE A 152 -2.48 16.63 -9.15
C ILE A 152 -1.21 17.37 -8.70
N LYS A 153 -1.19 18.69 -8.87
CA LYS A 153 -0.13 19.54 -8.38
C LYS A 153 -0.52 20.16 -7.05
N PHE A 154 0.44 20.29 -6.17
CA PHE A 154 0.27 21.02 -4.91
C PHE A 154 1.49 21.89 -4.64
N THR A 155 1.33 22.91 -3.83
CA THR A 155 2.39 23.81 -3.37
C THR A 155 2.95 23.34 -2.02
N ILE A 156 4.16 23.77 -1.70
CA ILE A 156 4.75 23.52 -0.37
C ILE A 156 3.82 24.03 0.74
N GLN A 157 3.18 25.18 0.55
CA GLN A 157 2.27 25.76 1.54
C GLN A 157 1.04 24.86 1.74
N GLU A 158 0.41 24.38 0.67
CA GLU A 158 -0.72 23.45 0.77
C GLU A 158 -0.32 22.16 1.49
N GLY A 159 0.90 21.66 1.25
CA GLY A 159 1.45 20.53 1.96
C GLY A 159 1.62 20.81 3.46
N LEU A 160 2.17 21.96 3.83
CA LEU A 160 2.33 22.36 5.23
C LEU A 160 0.98 22.54 5.94
N ASP A 161 0.03 23.15 5.28
CA ASP A 161 -1.32 23.38 5.82
C ASP A 161 -2.08 22.05 6.06
N ALA A 162 -1.81 21.05 5.26
CA ALA A 162 -2.43 19.72 5.38
C ALA A 162 -1.87 18.87 6.53
N ILE A 163 -0.69 19.17 7.07
CA ILE A 163 0.00 18.29 8.05
C ILE A 163 -0.87 17.95 9.26
N LYS A 164 -1.61 18.91 9.80
CA LYS A 164 -2.49 18.69 10.94
C LYS A 164 -3.55 17.64 10.65
N ASP A 165 -4.18 17.72 9.49
CA ASP A 165 -5.21 16.79 9.06
C ASP A 165 -4.61 15.42 8.75
N VAL A 166 -3.41 15.38 8.16
CA VAL A 166 -2.66 14.15 7.89
C VAL A 166 -2.36 13.42 9.20
N VAL A 167 -1.81 14.12 10.20
CA VAL A 167 -1.54 13.55 11.54
C VAL A 167 -2.82 12.99 12.16
N TYR A 168 -3.92 13.75 12.11
CA TYR A 168 -5.20 13.33 12.67
C TYR A 168 -5.76 12.08 11.98
N ASN A 169 -5.71 12.04 10.66
CA ASN A 169 -6.27 10.92 9.89
C ASN A 169 -5.41 9.66 9.94
N LEU A 170 -4.08 9.79 9.99
CA LEU A 170 -3.15 8.66 10.06
C LEU A 170 -2.88 8.17 11.49
N GLU A 171 -3.26 8.98 12.50
CA GLU A 171 -3.06 8.64 13.92
C GLU A 171 -1.58 8.39 14.28
N THR A 172 -0.66 9.04 13.57
CA THR A 172 0.78 8.97 13.78
C THR A 172 1.42 10.35 13.59
N TYR A 173 2.56 10.55 14.22
CA TYR A 173 3.41 11.73 14.02
C TYR A 173 4.83 11.32 13.53
N ASP A 174 4.96 10.10 13.00
CA ASP A 174 6.20 9.65 12.38
C ASP A 174 6.53 10.50 11.16
N THR A 175 7.72 11.12 11.17
CA THR A 175 8.12 12.08 10.14
C THR A 175 8.10 11.49 8.74
N THR A 176 8.53 10.23 8.59
CA THR A 176 8.55 9.55 7.30
C THR A 176 7.16 9.30 6.77
N THR A 177 6.28 8.76 7.64
CA THR A 177 4.88 8.50 7.30
C THR A 177 4.14 9.79 6.95
N ILE A 178 4.29 10.85 7.75
CA ILE A 178 3.66 12.15 7.46
C ILE A 178 4.15 12.73 6.13
N ARG A 179 5.45 12.69 5.86
CA ARG A 179 6.03 13.22 4.63
C ARG A 179 5.50 12.49 3.40
N ALA A 180 5.47 11.16 3.44
CA ALA A 180 4.99 10.34 2.33
C ALA A 180 3.47 10.48 2.12
N SER A 181 2.71 10.59 3.22
CA SER A 181 1.26 10.60 3.16
C SER A 181 0.64 11.97 2.87
N THR A 182 1.37 13.08 3.04
CA THR A 182 0.83 14.41 2.78
C THR A 182 0.42 14.60 1.32
N PRO A 183 1.24 14.28 0.30
CA PRO A 183 0.80 14.30 -1.10
C PRO A 183 -0.38 13.35 -1.36
N MET A 184 -0.34 12.15 -0.77
CA MET A 184 -1.39 11.15 -0.91
C MET A 184 -2.72 11.64 -0.35
N TYR A 185 -2.71 12.34 0.79
CA TYR A 185 -3.89 12.95 1.38
C TYR A 185 -4.52 14.00 0.46
N LEU A 186 -3.70 14.88 -0.12
CA LEU A 186 -4.16 15.89 -1.06
C LEU A 186 -4.75 15.26 -2.33
N MET A 187 -4.08 14.24 -2.87
CA MET A 187 -4.58 13.47 -4.02
C MET A 187 -5.89 12.76 -3.70
N ALA A 188 -6.00 12.13 -2.52
CA ALA A 188 -7.21 11.41 -2.10
C ALA A 188 -8.44 12.32 -2.03
N ARG A 189 -8.27 13.60 -1.66
CA ARG A 189 -9.36 14.58 -1.68
C ARG A 189 -9.89 14.82 -3.10
N VAL A 190 -9.00 14.91 -4.08
CA VAL A 190 -9.36 15.06 -5.50
C VAL A 190 -10.07 13.80 -6.00
N ILE A 191 -9.49 12.62 -5.76
CA ILE A 191 -10.07 11.33 -6.15
C ILE A 191 -11.49 11.17 -5.58
N LYS A 192 -11.66 11.50 -4.30
CA LYS A 192 -12.96 11.45 -3.63
C LYS A 192 -13.96 12.41 -4.26
N SER A 193 -13.54 13.64 -4.63
CA SER A 193 -14.41 14.62 -5.27
C SER A 193 -14.92 14.18 -6.63
N MET A 194 -14.19 13.30 -7.32
CA MET A 194 -14.57 12.70 -8.60
C MET A 194 -15.53 11.49 -8.45
N GLY A 195 -15.92 11.15 -7.22
CA GLY A 195 -16.80 10.01 -6.94
C GLY A 195 -16.12 8.64 -7.00
N ILE A 196 -14.80 8.59 -7.18
CA ILE A 196 -14.03 7.35 -7.18
C ILE A 196 -13.85 6.89 -5.73
N LYS A 197 -14.17 5.63 -5.46
CA LYS A 197 -14.21 5.07 -4.11
C LYS A 197 -13.05 4.12 -3.80
N MET A 198 -12.40 3.60 -4.82
CA MET A 198 -11.33 2.64 -4.71
C MET A 198 -10.18 3.00 -5.65
N VAL A 199 -8.96 2.80 -5.22
CA VAL A 199 -7.77 2.87 -6.07
C VAL A 199 -6.88 1.66 -5.82
N LEU A 200 -6.23 1.17 -6.89
CA LEU A 200 -5.16 0.19 -6.78
C LEU A 200 -3.82 0.93 -6.81
N SER A 201 -2.87 0.43 -6.05
CA SER A 201 -1.50 0.94 -6.02
C SER A 201 -0.48 -0.19 -6.14
N GLY A 202 0.77 0.15 -6.40
CA GLY A 202 1.92 -0.76 -6.36
C GLY A 202 2.53 -0.92 -4.97
N GLU A 203 1.91 -0.34 -3.92
CA GLU A 203 2.42 -0.43 -2.55
C GLU A 203 2.56 -1.88 -2.07
N GLY A 204 3.61 -2.15 -1.33
CA GLY A 204 3.94 -3.49 -0.84
C GLY A 204 4.82 -4.31 -1.79
N ALA A 205 5.09 -3.85 -3.01
CA ALA A 205 5.95 -4.53 -3.96
C ALA A 205 7.41 -4.61 -3.46
N ASP A 206 7.94 -3.51 -2.92
CA ASP A 206 9.30 -3.46 -2.38
C ASP A 206 9.50 -4.41 -1.20
N GLU A 207 8.51 -4.56 -0.35
CA GLU A 207 8.54 -5.49 0.78
C GLU A 207 8.48 -6.95 0.32
N LEU A 208 7.69 -7.22 -0.72
CA LEU A 208 7.49 -8.58 -1.22
C LEU A 208 8.66 -9.06 -2.11
N PHE A 209 9.16 -8.18 -2.98
CA PHE A 209 10.19 -8.51 -3.96
C PHE A 209 11.59 -8.04 -3.56
N GLY A 210 11.75 -7.43 -2.38
CA GLY A 210 13.04 -6.94 -1.91
C GLY A 210 13.57 -5.76 -2.71
N GLY A 211 12.69 -4.82 -3.09
CA GLY A 211 13.02 -3.67 -3.93
C GLY A 211 13.85 -2.59 -3.24
N TYR A 212 13.83 -2.53 -1.91
CA TYR A 212 14.63 -1.53 -1.18
C TYR A 212 16.13 -1.84 -1.22
N LEU A 213 16.94 -0.79 -1.32
CA LEU A 213 18.39 -0.89 -1.43
C LEU A 213 19.06 -1.69 -0.29
N TYR A 214 18.49 -1.68 0.90
CA TYR A 214 19.06 -2.43 2.02
C TYR A 214 18.98 -3.96 1.83
N PHE A 215 18.03 -4.46 1.05
CA PHE A 215 17.97 -5.89 0.72
C PHE A 215 19.21 -6.37 -0.04
N HIS A 216 19.84 -5.49 -0.85
CA HIS A 216 21.08 -5.80 -1.57
C HIS A 216 22.29 -6.03 -0.65
N LYS A 217 22.17 -5.66 0.64
CA LYS A 217 23.21 -5.89 1.66
C LYS A 217 23.06 -7.23 2.37
N ALA A 218 22.04 -8.02 2.04
CA ALA A 218 21.85 -9.33 2.63
C ALA A 218 23.05 -10.23 2.30
N PRO A 219 23.71 -10.85 3.30
CA PRO A 219 24.93 -11.63 3.07
C PRO A 219 24.67 -12.92 2.31
N ASN A 220 23.44 -13.45 2.36
CA ASN A 220 23.02 -14.67 1.67
C ASN A 220 21.51 -14.75 1.51
N ALA A 221 21.03 -15.71 0.72
CA ALA A 221 19.60 -15.88 0.44
C ALA A 221 18.75 -16.16 1.69
N LYS A 222 19.30 -16.83 2.70
CA LYS A 222 18.58 -17.10 3.94
C LYS A 222 18.32 -15.82 4.72
N GLU A 223 19.33 -14.98 4.88
CA GLU A 223 19.21 -13.68 5.56
C GLU A 223 18.24 -12.74 4.80
N PHE A 224 18.33 -12.74 3.46
CA PHE A 224 17.38 -12.01 2.61
C PHE A 224 15.94 -12.46 2.86
N HIS A 225 15.70 -13.77 2.84
CA HIS A 225 14.38 -14.35 3.10
C HIS A 225 13.86 -14.00 4.49
N GLN A 226 14.70 -14.16 5.52
CA GLN A 226 14.32 -13.82 6.89
C GLN A 226 13.93 -12.35 7.06
N GLU A 227 14.67 -11.45 6.43
CA GLU A 227 14.34 -10.02 6.46
C GLU A 227 13.03 -9.72 5.71
N THR A 228 12.79 -10.37 4.56
CA THR A 228 11.52 -10.25 3.84
C THR A 228 10.34 -10.70 4.71
N VAL A 229 10.44 -11.87 5.33
CA VAL A 229 9.43 -12.40 6.24
C VAL A 229 9.19 -11.44 7.40
N ARG A 230 10.28 -10.97 8.04
CA ARG A 230 10.21 -10.02 9.15
C ARG A 230 9.47 -8.73 8.78
N LYS A 231 9.74 -8.19 7.59
CA LYS A 231 9.09 -6.97 7.09
C LYS A 231 7.60 -7.19 6.88
N LEU A 232 7.24 -8.26 6.20
CA LEU A 232 5.83 -8.57 5.92
C LEU A 232 5.03 -8.91 7.18
N ASP A 233 5.64 -9.57 8.15
CA ASP A 233 4.97 -9.86 9.43
C ASP A 233 4.64 -8.61 10.24
N LYS A 234 5.47 -7.58 10.12
CA LYS A 234 5.35 -6.33 10.89
C LYS A 234 4.79 -5.17 10.08
N LEU A 235 4.40 -5.39 8.83
CA LEU A 235 3.99 -4.33 7.92
C LEU A 235 2.88 -3.43 8.52
N HIS A 236 1.91 -4.03 9.20
CA HIS A 236 0.82 -3.35 9.89
C HIS A 236 1.23 -2.55 11.14
N MET A 237 2.48 -2.69 11.57
CA MET A 237 3.02 -2.05 12.79
C MET A 237 4.09 -1.01 12.47
N TYR A 238 4.50 -0.83 11.23
CA TYR A 238 5.66 0.00 10.90
C TYR A 238 5.49 1.45 11.29
N ASP A 239 4.29 1.98 11.21
CA ASP A 239 3.99 3.33 11.66
C ASP A 239 4.12 3.46 13.18
N CYS A 240 3.72 2.45 13.92
CA CYS A 240 3.70 2.45 15.37
C CYS A 240 5.06 2.15 16.01
N LEU A 241 5.82 1.24 15.43
CA LEU A 241 7.00 0.68 16.10
C LEU A 241 8.31 1.36 15.73
N ARG A 242 8.39 2.09 14.62
CA ARG A 242 9.66 2.66 14.12
C ARG A 242 10.86 1.71 14.22
N ALA A 243 10.57 0.42 14.27
CA ALA A 243 11.60 -0.61 14.35
C ALA A 243 12.62 -0.49 13.20
N ASN A 244 12.29 0.35 12.23
CA ASN A 244 13.10 0.65 11.06
C ASN A 244 13.95 1.91 11.18
N THR A 245 13.84 2.69 12.25
CA THR A 245 14.59 3.95 12.35
C THR A 245 16.08 3.72 12.22
N VAL A 246 16.59 2.61 12.73
CA VAL A 246 18.02 2.25 12.63
C VAL A 246 18.40 1.84 11.20
N SER A 247 17.59 1.03 10.53
CA SER A 247 17.82 0.66 9.13
C SER A 247 17.68 1.88 8.21
N TYR A 248 16.74 2.75 8.50
CA TYR A 248 16.44 3.93 7.70
C TYR A 248 17.49 5.04 7.87
N THR A 249 18.02 5.25 9.07
CA THR A 249 19.11 6.22 9.32
C THR A 249 20.42 5.80 8.66
N HIS A 250 20.71 4.52 8.60
CA HIS A 250 21.87 4.01 7.87
C HIS A 250 21.71 4.11 6.35
N LEU A 251 20.50 4.01 5.83
CA LEU A 251 20.23 4.20 4.40
C LEU A 251 20.32 5.66 3.96
N ARG A 252 19.88 6.60 4.79
CA ARG A 252 20.01 8.04 4.51
C ARG A 252 21.46 8.50 4.33
N ALA A 253 22.41 7.85 4.95
CA ALA A 253 23.82 8.17 4.80
C ALA A 253 24.37 7.82 3.40
N HIS A 254 23.64 7.08 2.58
CA HIS A 254 24.05 6.62 1.26
C HIS A 254 23.04 6.95 0.14
N GLU A 255 21.91 7.55 0.46
CA GLU A 255 20.95 8.02 -0.55
C GLU A 255 21.33 9.43 -1.01
N THR A 256 21.37 9.64 -2.31
CA THR A 256 21.51 10.97 -2.89
C THR A 256 20.21 11.75 -2.74
N GLU A 257 20.29 13.08 -2.80
CA GLU A 257 19.11 13.96 -2.74
C GLU A 257 18.07 13.61 -3.83
N ALA A 258 18.53 13.12 -4.98
CA ALA A 258 17.67 12.61 -6.07
C ALA A 258 16.91 11.33 -5.69
N ASP A 259 17.51 10.41 -4.93
CA ASP A 259 16.84 9.19 -4.46
C ASP A 259 15.75 9.50 -3.43
N LEU A 260 15.87 10.61 -2.70
CA LEU A 260 14.87 11.09 -1.74
C LEU A 260 13.67 11.75 -2.44
N VAL A 261 13.88 12.38 -3.59
CA VAL A 261 12.81 13.04 -4.37
C VAL A 261 11.96 12.02 -5.14
N CYS A 262 12.56 10.93 -5.62
CA CYS A 262 11.84 9.86 -6.32
C CYS A 262 10.90 9.02 -5.42
N ARG A 263 10.90 9.25 -4.10
CA ARG A 263 10.05 8.54 -3.13
C ARG A 263 8.97 9.43 -2.51
N LEU A 264 8.82 10.63 -3.01
CA LEU A 264 7.72 11.54 -2.75
C LEU A 264 6.77 11.48 -3.95
#